data_0ff03653199e18f4c363edfa31784bbd
#
_entry.id   0ff03653199e18f4c363edfa31784bbd
#
_cell.length_a   1.000
_cell.length_b   1.000
_cell.length_c   1.000
_cell.angle_alpha   90.00
_cell.angle_beta   90.00
_cell.angle_gamma   90.00
#
_symmetry.space_group_name_H-M   'P 1'
#
loop_
_entity.id
_entity.type
_entity.pdbx_description
1 polymer ?
#
loop_
_entity_poly.entity_id
_entity_poly.type
_entity_poly.pdbx_seq_one_letter_code
_entity_poly.pdbx_strand_id
1 'polypeptide(L)'
;MDLTESIVPRSDQLNAEDLLTGPRTFTIENVTAGNAEQPVNVHLVEFPGRPFKPSKTVRRIMVAAWGKDSAAYTGKRMTLYRDPAVKFGGMDVGGIRVSHMSGIQKRLVLALTVTRGKRAPYVVEPLPDVEPAPERASKEQLGAVVAAFDAAGITDKGARLDYCRNLTGRDLSSASDMTSVEADAVIDALKQDVEGSE
;
A
#
# COMPACT_ATOMS: atom_id res chain seq x y z
N MET A 1 -4.20 -16.18 -24.58
CA MET A 1 -5.48 -15.61 -24.14
C MET A 1 -5.44 -15.56 -22.63
N ASP A 2 -5.52 -14.39 -22.05
CA ASP A 2 -5.57 -14.21 -20.58
C ASP A 2 -7.02 -14.43 -20.12
N LEU A 3 -7.25 -15.39 -19.21
CA LEU A 3 -8.58 -15.72 -18.69
C LEU A 3 -8.95 -14.84 -17.47
N THR A 4 -8.03 -14.02 -16.97
CA THR A 4 -8.24 -13.22 -15.76
C THR A 4 -9.46 -12.30 -15.87
N GLU A 5 -9.66 -11.68 -17.04
CA GLU A 5 -10.83 -10.81 -17.27
C GLU A 5 -12.17 -11.59 -17.33
N SER A 6 -12.12 -12.88 -17.70
CA SER A 6 -13.34 -13.70 -17.86
C SER A 6 -13.94 -14.13 -16.53
N ILE A 7 -13.15 -14.13 -15.45
CA ILE A 7 -13.54 -14.54 -14.09
C ILE A 7 -13.80 -13.35 -13.15
N VAL A 8 -13.59 -12.11 -13.63
CA VAL A 8 -13.90 -10.91 -12.84
C VAL A 8 -15.42 -10.81 -12.65
N PRO A 9 -15.91 -10.74 -11.41
CA PRO A 9 -17.32 -10.55 -11.14
C PRO A 9 -17.84 -9.27 -11.81
N ARG A 10 -18.97 -9.35 -12.50
CA ARG A 10 -19.67 -8.17 -13.06
C ARG A 10 -20.38 -7.43 -11.92
N SER A 11 -19.62 -6.73 -11.11
CA SER A 11 -20.11 -6.00 -9.95
C SER A 11 -19.54 -4.59 -9.93
N ASP A 12 -20.32 -3.66 -9.39
CA ASP A 12 -19.96 -2.25 -9.19
C ASP A 12 -19.18 -2.02 -7.88
N GLN A 13 -18.74 -3.10 -7.21
CA GLN A 13 -18.03 -3.03 -5.91
C GLN A 13 -17.03 -4.18 -5.75
N LEU A 14 -16.12 -4.02 -4.78
CA LEU A 14 -15.27 -5.10 -4.28
C LEU A 14 -16.13 -6.16 -3.60
N ASN A 15 -16.01 -7.42 -4.03
CA ASN A 15 -16.74 -8.56 -3.49
C ASN A 15 -15.84 -9.50 -2.68
N ALA A 16 -16.47 -10.37 -1.88
CA ALA A 16 -15.75 -11.40 -1.13
C ALA A 16 -14.99 -12.38 -2.06
N GLU A 17 -15.47 -12.59 -3.28
CA GLU A 17 -14.83 -13.43 -4.30
C GLU A 17 -13.51 -12.86 -4.82
N ASP A 18 -13.35 -11.53 -4.84
CA ASP A 18 -12.10 -10.87 -5.20
C ASP A 18 -10.97 -11.15 -4.18
N LEU A 19 -11.32 -11.74 -3.02
CA LEU A 19 -10.41 -12.09 -1.92
C LEU A 19 -10.25 -13.60 -1.72
N LEU A 20 -10.60 -14.43 -2.70
CA LEU A 20 -10.45 -15.89 -2.64
C LEU A 20 -8.99 -16.33 -2.53
N THR A 21 -8.07 -15.57 -3.11
CA THR A 21 -6.62 -15.84 -3.06
C THR A 21 -5.98 -15.53 -1.71
N GLY A 22 -6.75 -14.98 -0.77
CA GLY A 22 -6.28 -14.64 0.58
C GLY A 22 -6.46 -13.18 0.97
N PRO A 23 -6.02 -12.80 2.16
CA PRO A 23 -6.07 -11.43 2.63
C PRO A 23 -5.24 -10.49 1.75
N ARG A 24 -5.78 -9.29 1.47
CA ARG A 24 -5.11 -8.26 0.69
C ARG A 24 -5.15 -6.93 1.44
N THR A 25 -4.04 -6.21 1.39
CA THR A 25 -3.95 -4.85 1.94
C THR A 25 -4.28 -3.84 0.86
N PHE A 26 -5.11 -2.87 1.23
CA PHE A 26 -5.56 -1.80 0.34
C PHE A 26 -5.29 -0.44 0.99
N THR A 27 -4.95 0.52 0.16
CA THR A 27 -4.80 1.94 0.51
C THR A 27 -6.08 2.68 0.14
N ILE A 28 -6.61 3.48 1.06
CA ILE A 28 -7.80 4.30 0.81
C ILE A 28 -7.39 5.51 -0.02
N GLU A 29 -7.96 5.64 -1.20
CA GLU A 29 -7.81 6.80 -2.06
C GLU A 29 -8.70 7.95 -1.56
N ASN A 30 -9.99 7.66 -1.40
CA ASN A 30 -10.97 8.59 -0.84
C ASN A 30 -12.21 7.84 -0.34
N VAL A 31 -13.11 8.55 0.32
CA VAL A 31 -14.39 8.04 0.79
C VAL A 31 -15.52 8.94 0.30
N THR A 32 -16.54 8.36 -0.34
CA THR A 32 -17.70 9.08 -0.84
C THR A 32 -19.02 8.56 -0.25
N ALA A 33 -20.06 9.37 -0.32
CA ALA A 33 -21.40 8.95 0.03
C ALA A 33 -21.91 7.91 -1.00
N GLY A 34 -22.57 6.89 -0.48
CA GLY A 34 -23.28 5.89 -1.27
C GLY A 34 -24.80 6.11 -1.27
N ASN A 35 -25.54 5.02 -1.37
CA ASN A 35 -27.00 5.02 -1.33
C ASN A 35 -27.56 4.68 0.07
N ALA A 36 -28.86 4.61 0.22
CA ALA A 36 -29.52 4.34 1.51
C ALA A 36 -29.14 2.96 2.10
N GLU A 37 -28.93 1.95 1.27
CA GLU A 37 -28.58 0.59 1.71
C GLU A 37 -27.09 0.47 2.01
N GLN A 38 -26.26 1.07 1.17
CA GLN A 38 -24.79 1.07 1.24
C GLN A 38 -24.28 2.52 1.29
N PRO A 39 -24.36 3.19 2.45
CA PRO A 39 -24.21 4.64 2.55
C PRO A 39 -22.76 5.14 2.42
N VAL A 40 -21.79 4.26 2.27
CA VAL A 40 -20.36 4.61 2.20
C VAL A 40 -19.68 3.82 1.09
N ASN A 41 -19.01 4.51 0.20
CA ASN A 41 -18.08 3.95 -0.78
C ASN A 41 -16.65 4.30 -0.37
N VAL A 42 -15.80 3.31 -0.20
CA VAL A 42 -14.37 3.47 0.07
C VAL A 42 -13.64 3.13 -1.22
N HIS A 43 -13.09 4.14 -1.87
CA HIS A 43 -12.28 3.97 -3.08
C HIS A 43 -10.88 3.50 -2.70
N LEU A 44 -10.36 2.52 -3.43
CA LEU A 44 -9.11 1.84 -3.12
C LEU A 44 -8.13 2.03 -4.27
N VAL A 45 -6.90 2.43 -3.94
CA VAL A 45 -5.83 2.68 -4.93
C VAL A 45 -5.54 1.41 -5.74
N GLU A 46 -5.44 0.26 -5.08
CA GLU A 46 -5.10 -1.02 -5.71
C GLU A 46 -6.29 -1.71 -6.40
N PHE A 47 -7.48 -1.09 -6.34
CA PHE A 47 -8.71 -1.65 -6.92
C PHE A 47 -9.60 -0.55 -7.50
N PRO A 48 -9.14 0.15 -8.55
CA PRO A 48 -9.86 1.30 -9.12
C PRO A 48 -11.19 0.89 -9.76
N GLY A 49 -12.16 1.80 -9.76
CA GLY A 49 -13.45 1.64 -10.43
C GLY A 49 -14.49 0.82 -9.67
N ARG A 50 -14.09 0.01 -8.68
CA ARG A 50 -14.99 -0.84 -7.89
C ARG A 50 -14.76 -0.59 -6.40
N PRO A 51 -15.44 0.40 -5.78
CA PRO A 51 -15.22 0.77 -4.39
C PRO A 51 -15.61 -0.37 -3.44
N PHE A 52 -14.95 -0.41 -2.29
CA PHE A 52 -15.38 -1.22 -1.18
C PHE A 52 -16.57 -0.56 -0.49
N LYS A 53 -17.67 -1.28 -0.35
CA LYS A 53 -18.87 -0.83 0.35
C LYS A 53 -18.95 -1.54 1.71
N PRO A 54 -18.41 -0.94 2.78
CA PRO A 54 -18.24 -1.60 4.07
C PRO A 54 -19.56 -1.88 4.76
N SER A 55 -19.69 -3.09 5.33
CA SER A 55 -20.81 -3.45 6.19
C SER A 55 -20.88 -2.54 7.44
N LYS A 56 -22.01 -2.49 8.11
CA LYS A 56 -22.18 -1.73 9.36
C LYS A 56 -21.12 -2.08 10.42
N THR A 57 -20.73 -3.34 10.49
CA THR A 57 -19.66 -3.82 11.39
C THR A 57 -18.32 -3.19 11.02
N VAL A 58 -17.91 -3.25 9.76
CA VAL A 58 -16.66 -2.67 9.30
C VAL A 58 -16.64 -1.15 9.47
N ARG A 59 -17.74 -0.45 9.18
CA ARG A 59 -17.85 1.00 9.43
C ARG A 59 -17.63 1.37 10.90
N ARG A 60 -18.14 0.57 11.83
CA ARG A 60 -17.89 0.78 13.27
C ARG A 60 -16.43 0.59 13.64
N ILE A 61 -15.74 -0.37 13.01
CA ILE A 61 -14.31 -0.58 13.18
C ILE A 61 -13.53 0.61 12.67
N MET A 62 -13.84 1.10 11.45
CA MET A 62 -13.18 2.26 10.85
C MET A 62 -13.33 3.52 11.73
N VAL A 63 -14.54 3.78 12.24
CA VAL A 63 -14.79 4.89 13.16
C VAL A 63 -14.02 4.74 14.48
N ALA A 64 -13.94 3.54 15.02
CA ALA A 64 -13.18 3.27 16.25
C ALA A 64 -11.67 3.43 16.06
N ALA A 65 -11.16 3.07 14.88
CA ALA A 65 -9.73 3.16 14.55
C ALA A 65 -9.29 4.58 14.16
N TRP A 66 -10.09 5.28 13.34
CA TRP A 66 -9.68 6.52 12.67
C TRP A 66 -10.57 7.74 12.96
N GLY A 67 -11.62 7.56 13.78
CA GLY A 67 -12.55 8.64 14.12
C GLY A 67 -13.71 8.76 13.14
N LYS A 68 -14.52 9.82 13.31
CA LYS A 68 -15.80 10.01 12.59
C LYS A 68 -15.61 10.70 11.23
N ASP A 69 -14.52 11.43 11.07
CA ASP A 69 -14.24 12.19 9.85
C ASP A 69 -13.63 11.30 8.80
N SER A 70 -14.36 11.06 7.72
CA SER A 70 -13.92 10.22 6.61
C SER A 70 -12.80 10.86 5.79
N ALA A 71 -12.60 12.17 5.85
CA ALA A 71 -11.48 12.84 5.18
C ALA A 71 -10.12 12.37 5.74
N ALA A 72 -10.08 12.03 7.04
CA ALA A 72 -8.88 11.50 7.70
C ALA A 72 -8.53 10.06 7.28
N TYR A 73 -9.34 9.40 6.45
CA TYR A 73 -9.11 8.02 6.01
C TYR A 73 -8.23 7.93 4.76
N THR A 74 -8.11 9.01 3.98
CA THR A 74 -7.25 9.06 2.80
C THR A 74 -5.80 8.71 3.16
N GLY A 75 -5.19 7.81 2.40
CA GLY A 75 -3.84 7.28 2.64
C GLY A 75 -3.75 6.22 3.74
N LYS A 76 -4.82 6.00 4.53
CA LYS A 76 -4.86 4.89 5.50
C LYS A 76 -4.96 3.56 4.78
N ARG A 77 -4.40 2.52 5.41
CA ARG A 77 -4.38 1.17 4.84
C ARG A 77 -5.13 0.20 5.72
N MET A 78 -5.77 -0.78 5.09
CA MET A 78 -6.44 -1.89 5.78
C MET A 78 -6.28 -3.19 5.03
N THR A 79 -6.11 -4.27 5.76
CA THR A 79 -6.10 -5.62 5.20
C THR A 79 -7.50 -6.22 5.27
N LEU A 80 -8.07 -6.48 4.10
CA LEU A 80 -9.36 -7.11 3.92
C LEU A 80 -9.20 -8.61 3.64
N TYR A 81 -10.12 -9.40 4.15
CA TYR A 81 -10.16 -10.85 3.88
C TYR A 81 -11.59 -11.35 3.76
N ARG A 82 -11.76 -12.48 3.06
CA ARG A 82 -13.03 -13.19 2.97
C ARG A 82 -13.25 -14.03 4.21
N ASP A 83 -14.35 -13.79 4.92
CA ASP A 83 -14.83 -14.64 6.01
C ASP A 83 -16.00 -15.48 5.49
N PRO A 84 -15.81 -16.81 5.29
CA PRO A 84 -16.86 -17.70 4.79
C PRO A 84 -18.03 -17.85 5.74
N ALA A 85 -17.85 -17.58 7.05
CA ALA A 85 -18.90 -17.72 8.06
C ALA A 85 -19.91 -16.55 8.08
N VAL A 86 -19.72 -15.55 7.23
CA VAL A 86 -20.68 -14.44 7.13
C VAL A 86 -21.93 -14.92 6.39
N LYS A 87 -23.07 -14.77 7.07
CA LYS A 87 -24.39 -15.18 6.55
C LYS A 87 -25.17 -13.99 6.02
N PHE A 88 -25.87 -14.21 4.94
CA PHE A 88 -26.90 -13.31 4.43
C PHE A 88 -28.16 -14.11 4.10
N GLY A 89 -29.32 -13.69 4.63
CA GLY A 89 -30.56 -14.42 4.43
C GLY A 89 -30.55 -15.84 5.00
N GLY A 90 -29.65 -16.16 5.98
CA GLY A 90 -29.51 -17.49 6.56
C GLY A 90 -28.52 -18.41 5.83
N MET A 91 -28.06 -18.05 4.65
CA MET A 91 -27.07 -18.79 3.87
C MET A 91 -25.65 -18.27 4.10
N ASP A 92 -24.67 -19.19 4.08
CA ASP A 92 -23.24 -18.86 4.19
C ASP A 92 -22.74 -18.35 2.84
N VAL A 93 -22.90 -17.07 2.60
CA VAL A 93 -22.47 -16.41 1.34
C VAL A 93 -21.04 -15.89 1.41
N GLY A 94 -20.49 -15.83 2.61
CA GLY A 94 -19.22 -15.14 2.86
C GLY A 94 -19.37 -13.62 2.89
N GLY A 95 -18.37 -12.96 3.44
CA GLY A 95 -18.34 -11.51 3.52
C GLY A 95 -16.95 -10.97 3.73
N ILE A 96 -16.79 -9.67 3.50
CA ILE A 96 -15.50 -8.99 3.68
C ILE A 96 -15.36 -8.52 5.11
N ARG A 97 -14.22 -8.83 5.70
CA ARG A 97 -13.82 -8.38 7.03
C ARG A 97 -12.44 -7.72 7.00
N VAL A 98 -12.10 -7.01 8.09
CA VAL A 98 -10.82 -6.33 8.28
C VAL A 98 -10.00 -7.08 9.32
N SER A 99 -8.75 -7.41 9.02
CA SER A 99 -7.82 -8.05 9.96
C SER A 99 -6.80 -7.08 10.54
N HIS A 100 -6.31 -6.13 9.73
CA HIS A 100 -5.29 -5.16 10.14
C HIS A 100 -5.65 -3.77 9.65
N MET A 101 -5.21 -2.74 10.39
CA MET A 101 -5.40 -1.33 10.03
C MET A 101 -4.15 -0.51 10.38
N SER A 102 -3.76 0.41 9.50
CA SER A 102 -2.69 1.38 9.75
C SER A 102 -3.14 2.48 10.71
N GLY A 103 -2.17 3.17 11.33
CA GLY A 103 -2.44 4.31 12.20
C GLY A 103 -3.13 3.96 13.52
N ILE A 104 -3.14 2.68 13.92
CA ILE A 104 -3.49 2.23 15.26
C ILE A 104 -2.23 1.71 15.96
N GLN A 105 -1.98 2.18 17.17
CA GLN A 105 -0.75 1.84 17.91
C GLN A 105 -0.80 0.46 18.58
N LYS A 106 -1.98 -0.04 18.83
CA LYS A 106 -2.22 -1.32 19.52
C LYS A 106 -3.44 -2.02 18.95
N ARG A 107 -3.52 -3.32 19.22
CA ARG A 107 -4.68 -4.16 18.93
C ARG A 107 -5.97 -3.48 19.36
N LEU A 108 -6.92 -3.38 18.42
CA LEU A 108 -8.25 -2.86 18.66
C LEU A 108 -9.20 -4.04 18.88
N VAL A 109 -9.84 -4.08 20.06
CA VAL A 109 -10.83 -5.12 20.40
C VAL A 109 -12.19 -4.47 20.57
N LEU A 110 -13.14 -4.87 19.73
CA LEU A 110 -14.50 -4.34 19.73
C LEU A 110 -15.52 -5.47 19.99
N ALA A 111 -16.39 -5.30 20.97
CA ALA A 111 -17.51 -6.21 21.19
C ALA A 111 -18.60 -5.93 20.13
N LEU A 112 -18.57 -6.64 19.03
CA LEU A 112 -19.51 -6.46 17.93
C LEU A 112 -20.59 -7.53 17.92
N THR A 113 -21.78 -7.16 17.44
CA THR A 113 -22.90 -8.11 17.31
C THR A 113 -22.62 -9.08 16.15
N VAL A 114 -22.49 -10.35 16.44
CA VAL A 114 -22.30 -11.43 15.46
C VAL A 114 -23.65 -11.95 14.96
N THR A 115 -24.58 -12.18 15.88
CA THR A 115 -25.98 -12.52 15.60
C THR A 115 -26.90 -11.74 16.53
N ARG A 116 -28.21 -11.72 16.26
CA ARG A 116 -29.18 -11.02 17.11
C ARG A 116 -29.03 -11.47 18.56
N GLY A 117 -28.66 -10.55 19.46
CA GLY A 117 -28.47 -10.79 20.90
C GLY A 117 -27.10 -11.38 21.29
N LYS A 118 -26.23 -11.80 20.36
CA LYS A 118 -24.90 -12.35 20.67
C LYS A 118 -23.80 -11.40 20.22
N ARG A 119 -22.98 -10.96 21.16
CA ARG A 119 -21.74 -10.19 20.89
C ARG A 119 -20.53 -11.12 21.01
N ALA A 120 -19.55 -10.89 20.15
CA ALA A 120 -18.25 -11.51 20.24
C ALA A 120 -17.15 -10.44 20.07
N PRO A 121 -15.97 -10.65 20.66
CA PRO A 121 -14.84 -9.78 20.43
C PRO A 121 -14.42 -9.88 18.96
N TYR A 122 -14.27 -8.73 18.31
CA TYR A 122 -13.68 -8.60 17.00
C TYR A 122 -12.33 -7.93 17.18
N VAL A 123 -11.29 -8.56 16.67
CA VAL A 123 -9.91 -8.13 16.84
C VAL A 123 -9.38 -7.58 15.53
N VAL A 124 -8.76 -6.41 15.59
CA VAL A 124 -8.02 -5.80 14.49
C VAL A 124 -6.60 -5.53 14.97
N GLU A 125 -5.62 -6.04 14.24
CA GLU A 125 -4.22 -5.85 14.57
C GLU A 125 -3.67 -4.56 13.89
N PRO A 126 -2.64 -3.94 14.48
CA PRO A 126 -1.92 -2.87 13.80
C PRO A 126 -1.31 -3.38 12.50
N LEU A 127 -1.51 -2.63 11.43
CA LEU A 127 -0.78 -2.82 10.20
C LEU A 127 0.48 -1.96 10.30
N PRO A 128 1.68 -2.55 10.21
CA PRO A 128 2.92 -1.77 10.20
C PRO A 128 2.86 -0.69 9.11
N ASP A 129 3.37 0.48 9.43
CA ASP A 129 3.58 1.48 8.39
C ASP A 129 4.55 0.88 7.38
N VAL A 130 4.17 0.84 6.11
CA VAL A 130 5.13 0.60 5.05
C VAL A 130 5.96 1.88 5.03
N GLU A 131 7.24 1.77 5.31
CA GLU A 131 8.14 2.83 4.89
C GLU A 131 7.85 3.08 3.41
N PRO A 132 7.57 4.33 3.00
CA PRO A 132 7.36 4.62 1.59
C PRO A 132 8.51 3.98 0.82
N ALA A 133 8.18 3.21 -0.21
CA ALA A 133 9.23 2.65 -1.07
C ALA A 133 10.15 3.82 -1.44
N PRO A 134 11.45 3.69 -1.24
CA PRO A 134 12.37 4.80 -1.45
C PRO A 134 12.16 5.36 -2.85
N GLU A 135 11.94 6.67 -2.94
CA GLU A 135 11.71 7.34 -4.21
C GLU A 135 12.88 7.06 -5.16
N ARG A 136 12.58 6.71 -6.39
CA ARG A 136 13.59 6.55 -7.42
C ARG A 136 14.26 7.88 -7.71
N ALA A 137 15.53 7.83 -8.06
CA ALA A 137 16.27 9.01 -8.48
C ALA A 137 15.55 9.73 -9.64
N SER A 138 15.39 11.03 -9.54
CA SER A 138 14.82 11.87 -10.58
C SER A 138 15.75 11.92 -11.79
N LYS A 139 15.22 12.33 -12.95
CA LYS A 139 16.04 12.54 -14.14
C LYS A 139 17.15 13.59 -13.92
N GLU A 140 16.87 14.60 -13.11
CA GLU A 140 17.83 15.63 -12.74
C GLU A 140 18.95 15.07 -11.88
N GLN A 141 18.64 14.25 -10.88
CA GLN A 141 19.62 13.57 -10.05
C GLN A 141 20.47 12.60 -10.87
N LEU A 142 19.85 11.81 -11.76
CA LEU A 142 20.61 10.92 -12.65
C LEU A 142 21.55 11.70 -13.59
N GLY A 143 21.12 12.86 -14.08
CA GLY A 143 21.99 13.77 -14.85
C GLY A 143 23.16 14.30 -14.01
N ALA A 144 22.91 14.67 -12.76
CA ALA A 144 23.94 15.11 -11.83
C ALA A 144 24.95 14.00 -11.49
N VAL A 145 24.49 12.76 -11.34
CA VAL A 145 25.36 11.57 -11.14
C VAL A 145 26.30 11.41 -12.34
N VAL A 146 25.78 11.50 -13.56
CA VAL A 146 26.62 11.41 -14.78
C VAL A 146 27.67 12.52 -14.80
N ALA A 147 27.27 13.77 -14.52
CA ALA A 147 28.19 14.91 -14.48
C ALA A 147 29.28 14.75 -13.40
N ALA A 148 28.92 14.19 -12.23
CA ALA A 148 29.87 13.92 -11.15
C ALA A 148 30.90 12.84 -11.57
N PHE A 149 30.48 11.80 -12.26
CA PHE A 149 31.40 10.80 -12.83
C PHE A 149 32.34 11.37 -13.89
N ASP A 150 31.82 12.26 -14.75
CA ASP A 150 32.63 12.93 -15.77
C ASP A 150 33.69 13.83 -15.12
N ALA A 151 33.35 14.57 -14.07
CA ALA A 151 34.27 15.38 -13.27
C ALA A 151 35.35 14.54 -12.57
N ALA A 152 34.99 13.34 -12.10
CA ALA A 152 35.93 12.39 -11.50
C ALA A 152 36.75 11.60 -12.54
N GLY A 153 36.57 11.84 -13.85
CA GLY A 153 37.30 11.15 -14.92
C GLY A 153 36.87 9.71 -15.19
N ILE A 154 35.77 9.26 -14.57
CA ILE A 154 35.24 7.90 -14.74
C ILE A 154 34.25 7.90 -15.91
N THR A 155 34.74 7.53 -17.12
CA THR A 155 33.94 7.57 -18.35
C THR A 155 33.33 6.22 -18.74
N ASP A 156 33.93 5.11 -18.28
CA ASP A 156 33.44 3.77 -18.59
C ASP A 156 32.14 3.45 -17.86
N LYS A 157 31.13 3.00 -18.60
CA LYS A 157 29.78 2.72 -18.08
C LYS A 157 29.76 1.57 -17.06
N GLY A 158 30.59 0.56 -17.26
CA GLY A 158 30.72 -0.58 -16.33
C GLY A 158 31.32 -0.14 -15.01
N ALA A 159 32.43 0.62 -15.07
CA ALA A 159 33.09 1.19 -13.90
C ALA A 159 32.15 2.10 -13.08
N ARG A 160 31.33 2.93 -13.74
CA ARG A 160 30.31 3.75 -13.08
C ARG A 160 29.28 2.89 -12.33
N LEU A 161 28.78 1.83 -12.97
CA LEU A 161 27.79 0.96 -12.37
C LEU A 161 28.38 0.18 -11.18
N ASP A 162 29.61 -0.30 -11.31
CA ASP A 162 30.31 -0.99 -10.24
C ASP A 162 30.60 -0.07 -9.05
N TYR A 163 30.95 1.19 -9.31
CA TYR A 163 31.07 2.21 -8.26
C TYR A 163 29.74 2.39 -7.50
N CYS A 164 28.63 2.55 -8.22
CA CYS A 164 27.30 2.67 -7.63
C CYS A 164 26.95 1.43 -6.79
N ARG A 165 27.21 0.22 -7.30
CA ARG A 165 26.97 -1.04 -6.57
C ARG A 165 27.76 -1.12 -5.26
N ASN A 166 29.04 -0.78 -5.33
CA ASN A 166 29.93 -0.82 -4.16
C ASN A 166 29.48 0.19 -3.09
N LEU A 167 29.12 1.40 -3.50
CA LEU A 167 28.71 2.45 -2.55
C LEU A 167 27.36 2.15 -1.93
N THR A 168 26.38 1.68 -2.72
CA THR A 168 25.01 1.41 -2.25
C THR A 168 24.85 0.05 -1.58
N GLY A 169 25.79 -0.86 -1.78
CA GLY A 169 25.68 -2.25 -1.31
C GLY A 169 24.59 -3.05 -2.00
N ARG A 170 24.04 -2.56 -3.13
CA ARG A 170 22.95 -3.19 -3.89
C ARG A 170 23.41 -3.67 -5.25
N ASP A 171 22.86 -4.79 -5.71
CA ASP A 171 23.01 -5.25 -7.09
C ASP A 171 22.09 -4.45 -8.01
N LEU A 172 22.64 -3.39 -8.62
CA LEU A 172 21.93 -2.51 -9.55
C LEU A 172 22.11 -3.01 -10.98
N SER A 173 21.04 -3.15 -11.73
CA SER A 173 21.10 -3.46 -13.16
C SER A 173 21.41 -2.21 -14.00
N SER A 174 21.05 -1.03 -13.48
CA SER A 174 21.25 0.29 -14.10
C SER A 174 21.33 1.37 -13.03
N ALA A 175 21.99 2.49 -13.33
CA ALA A 175 21.98 3.66 -12.48
C ALA A 175 20.55 4.22 -12.27
N SER A 176 19.61 3.98 -13.19
CA SER A 176 18.20 4.36 -13.04
C SER A 176 17.44 3.56 -11.97
N ASP A 177 18.05 2.49 -11.44
CA ASP A 177 17.46 1.70 -10.35
C ASP A 177 17.81 2.25 -8.96
N MET A 178 18.66 3.28 -8.90
CA MET A 178 18.99 3.99 -7.66
C MET A 178 17.77 4.73 -7.12
N THR A 179 17.73 4.80 -5.81
CA THR A 179 16.82 5.71 -5.09
C THR A 179 17.37 7.12 -5.10
N SER A 180 16.52 8.11 -4.80
CA SER A 180 16.92 9.51 -4.65
C SER A 180 18.08 9.67 -3.65
N VAL A 181 17.98 9.00 -2.50
CA VAL A 181 19.02 9.04 -1.45
C VAL A 181 20.34 8.42 -1.92
N GLU A 182 20.28 7.31 -2.66
CA GLU A 182 21.47 6.65 -3.21
C GLU A 182 22.16 7.52 -4.28
N ALA A 183 21.38 8.20 -5.14
CA ALA A 183 21.92 9.10 -6.13
C ALA A 183 22.65 10.28 -5.50
N ASP A 184 22.06 10.89 -4.47
CA ASP A 184 22.69 11.98 -3.72
C ASP A 184 23.98 11.51 -3.03
N ALA A 185 23.96 10.32 -2.41
CA ALA A 185 25.16 9.74 -1.80
C ALA A 185 26.31 9.49 -2.81
N VAL A 186 25.97 9.04 -4.02
CA VAL A 186 26.96 8.85 -5.11
C VAL A 186 27.56 10.18 -5.54
N ILE A 187 26.74 11.24 -5.70
CA ILE A 187 27.20 12.57 -6.06
C ILE A 187 28.15 13.13 -5.00
N ASP A 188 27.79 12.99 -3.73
CA ASP A 188 28.59 13.52 -2.62
C ASP A 188 29.92 12.77 -2.45
N ALA A 189 29.92 11.45 -2.61
CA ALA A 189 31.15 10.64 -2.57
C ALA A 189 32.12 11.01 -3.70
N LEU A 190 31.60 11.15 -4.94
CA LEU A 190 32.43 11.55 -6.08
C LEU A 190 33.02 12.95 -5.94
N LYS A 191 32.29 13.91 -5.34
CA LYS A 191 32.83 15.24 -5.03
C LYS A 191 33.98 15.19 -4.04
N GLN A 192 33.83 14.39 -2.99
CA GLN A 192 34.89 14.21 -1.97
C GLN A 192 36.15 13.56 -2.56
N ASP A 193 35.99 12.57 -3.46
CA ASP A 193 37.12 11.93 -4.14
C ASP A 193 37.90 12.90 -5.03
N VAL A 194 37.23 13.84 -5.68
CA VAL A 194 37.86 14.88 -6.52
C VAL A 194 38.59 15.89 -5.64
N GLU A 195 37.97 16.38 -4.55
CA GLU A 195 38.57 17.38 -3.64
C GLU A 195 39.77 16.79 -2.84
N GLY A 196 39.75 15.49 -2.57
CA GLY A 196 40.86 14.82 -1.84
C GLY A 196 42.05 14.45 -2.72
N SER A 197 41.96 14.67 -4.04
CA SER A 197 43.00 14.34 -5.03
C SER A 197 43.83 15.57 -5.48
N GLU A 198 43.50 16.77 -4.98
CA GLU A 198 44.29 18.00 -5.13
C GLU A 198 45.26 18.19 -3.93
#